data_bf194e17a7bf00427d4fa6f87c070f39
#
_entry.id   bf194e17a7bf00427d4fa6f87c070f39
#
_cell.length_a   1.000
_cell.length_b   1.000
_cell.length_c   1.000
_cell.angle_alpha   90.00
_cell.angle_beta   90.00
_cell.angle_gamma   90.00
#
_symmetry.space_group_name_H-M   'P 1'
#
loop_
_entity.id
_entity.type
_entity.pdbx_description
1 polymer ?
#
loop_
_entity_poly.entity_id
_entity_poly.type
_entity_poly.pdbx_seq_one_letter_code
_entity_poly.pdbx_strand_id
1 'polypeptide(L)'
;MPKDQPVDIAALSSRLIHKGMVWDLVSDTFEFNGEQLTREYVKHTGAVAVLTINDKDELLLMKQYRRPVGSYLMEFPAGLLDVPGEPKLECAMRELAEEANLAASDWEELISFHATPGGNSETITVFVAKGLSSANSDYITSGEEKDMPQTWVPIQKALASVLTSEIKSPTAVVGIMAYALKTGILAK
;
A
#
# COMPACT_ATOMS: atom_id res chain seq x y z
N MET A 1 -10.07 6.08 24.29
CA MET A 1 -10.48 5.94 22.88
C MET A 1 -10.23 4.49 22.45
N PRO A 2 -11.06 3.91 21.57
CA PRO A 2 -10.80 2.57 21.05
C PRO A 2 -9.47 2.55 20.29
N LYS A 3 -8.68 1.48 20.50
CA LYS A 3 -7.39 1.27 19.82
C LYS A 3 -7.14 -0.22 19.68
N ASP A 4 -6.45 -0.61 18.61
CA ASP A 4 -5.97 -1.96 18.44
C ASP A 4 -4.89 -2.28 19.49
N GLN A 5 -4.88 -3.53 19.96
CA GLN A 5 -3.93 -4.00 20.94
C GLN A 5 -3.13 -5.15 20.32
N PRO A 6 -1.82 -4.97 20.10
CA PRO A 6 -0.98 -6.08 19.69
C PRO A 6 -0.91 -7.09 20.84
N VAL A 7 -1.06 -8.37 20.48
CA VAL A 7 -0.94 -9.50 21.40
C VAL A 7 0.07 -10.46 20.81
N ASP A 8 1.07 -10.86 21.58
CA ASP A 8 2.04 -11.85 21.18
C ASP A 8 1.62 -13.22 21.70
N ILE A 9 1.08 -14.06 20.84
CA ILE A 9 0.71 -15.43 21.11
C ILE A 9 1.68 -16.34 20.35
N ALA A 10 2.55 -17.00 21.07
CA ALA A 10 3.55 -17.89 20.48
C ALA A 10 2.88 -19.05 19.74
N ALA A 11 3.32 -19.33 18.53
CA ALA A 11 2.91 -20.51 17.79
C ALA A 11 3.49 -21.77 18.47
N LEU A 12 2.65 -22.76 18.73
CA LEU A 12 3.07 -24.11 19.16
C LEU A 12 3.80 -24.83 18.02
N SER A 13 3.36 -24.59 16.79
CA SER A 13 4.03 -25.06 15.59
C SER A 13 3.71 -24.15 14.41
N SER A 14 4.68 -24.00 13.50
CA SER A 14 4.55 -23.27 12.25
C SER A 14 5.01 -24.16 11.09
N ARG A 15 4.22 -24.23 10.04
CA ARG A 15 4.52 -25.06 8.86
C ARG A 15 4.38 -24.22 7.60
N LEU A 16 5.41 -24.23 6.76
CA LEU A 16 5.33 -23.71 5.41
C LEU A 16 4.49 -24.66 4.55
N ILE A 17 3.36 -24.18 4.03
CA ILE A 17 2.48 -24.92 3.12
C ILE A 17 3.00 -24.79 1.69
N HIS A 18 3.29 -23.56 1.26
CA HIS A 18 3.77 -23.28 -0.09
C HIS A 18 4.76 -22.12 -0.06
N LYS A 19 5.90 -22.31 -0.70
CA LYS A 19 6.87 -21.26 -0.98
C LYS A 19 6.48 -20.56 -2.28
N GLY A 20 6.00 -19.32 -2.19
CA GLY A 20 5.67 -18.51 -3.35
C GLY A 20 6.88 -17.78 -3.93
N MET A 21 6.68 -17.10 -5.05
CA MET A 21 7.70 -16.23 -5.64
C MET A 21 7.87 -14.92 -4.84
N VAL A 22 6.78 -14.41 -4.29
CA VAL A 22 6.73 -13.15 -3.52
C VAL A 22 6.31 -13.41 -2.08
N TRP A 23 5.29 -14.25 -1.84
CA TRP A 23 4.73 -14.52 -0.52
C TRP A 23 4.74 -16.01 -0.20
N ASP A 24 4.76 -16.31 1.08
CA ASP A 24 4.66 -17.67 1.58
C ASP A 24 3.25 -17.94 2.12
N LEU A 25 2.69 -19.12 1.85
CA LEU A 25 1.52 -19.62 2.55
C LEU A 25 2.00 -20.46 3.75
N VAL A 26 1.58 -20.06 4.95
CA VAL A 26 1.97 -20.71 6.20
C VAL A 26 0.76 -21.20 6.99
N SER A 27 0.99 -22.16 7.88
CA SER A 27 -0.02 -22.69 8.80
C SER A 27 0.54 -22.68 10.21
N ASP A 28 -0.03 -21.87 11.10
CA ASP A 28 0.36 -21.77 12.50
C ASP A 28 -0.69 -22.43 13.39
N THR A 29 -0.23 -23.25 14.34
CA THR A 29 -1.04 -23.77 15.43
C THR A 29 -0.66 -23.08 16.73
N PHE A 30 -1.63 -22.56 17.46
CA PHE A 30 -1.44 -21.80 18.71
C PHE A 30 -2.57 -22.07 19.69
N GLU A 31 -2.35 -21.74 20.96
CA GLU A 31 -3.38 -21.83 21.99
C GLU A 31 -4.06 -20.47 22.16
N PHE A 32 -5.39 -20.45 22.18
CA PHE A 32 -6.18 -19.25 22.40
C PHE A 32 -7.42 -19.58 23.22
N ASN A 33 -7.57 -18.92 24.39
CA ASN A 33 -8.68 -19.13 25.33
C ASN A 33 -8.86 -20.61 25.76
N GLY A 34 -7.76 -21.36 25.90
CA GLY A 34 -7.79 -22.78 26.31
C GLY A 34 -8.10 -23.76 25.18
N GLU A 35 -8.18 -23.29 23.97
CA GLU A 35 -8.37 -24.12 22.78
C GLU A 35 -7.15 -24.05 21.85
N GLN A 36 -6.82 -25.16 21.23
CA GLN A 36 -5.80 -25.22 20.20
C GLN A 36 -6.42 -24.90 18.85
N LEU A 37 -5.96 -23.83 18.22
CA LEU A 37 -6.45 -23.35 16.92
C LEU A 37 -5.35 -23.43 15.88
N THR A 38 -5.75 -23.72 14.63
CA THR A 38 -4.85 -23.66 13.47
C THR A 38 -5.37 -22.61 12.48
N ARG A 39 -4.47 -21.77 11.96
CA ARG A 39 -4.79 -20.77 10.94
C ARG A 39 -3.78 -20.81 9.81
N GLU A 40 -4.30 -20.73 8.60
CA GLU A 40 -3.52 -20.60 7.38
C GLU A 40 -3.62 -19.19 6.88
N TYR A 41 -2.49 -18.59 6.51
CA TYR A 41 -2.44 -17.21 6.02
C TYR A 41 -1.24 -16.97 5.12
N VAL A 42 -1.34 -15.93 4.30
CA VAL A 42 -0.23 -15.42 3.51
C VAL A 42 0.70 -14.62 4.42
N LYS A 43 1.95 -15.06 4.53
CA LYS A 43 3.02 -14.32 5.21
C LYS A 43 3.63 -13.30 4.26
N HIS A 44 3.45 -12.02 4.58
CA HIS A 44 3.82 -10.89 3.74
C HIS A 44 4.89 -10.02 4.41
N THR A 45 5.76 -9.42 3.62
CA THR A 45 6.83 -8.52 4.11
C THR A 45 6.31 -7.17 4.56
N GLY A 46 5.13 -6.78 4.12
CA GLY A 46 4.57 -5.43 4.20
C GLY A 46 4.80 -4.65 2.91
N ALA A 47 4.19 -3.47 2.84
CA ALA A 47 4.32 -2.58 1.69
C ALA A 47 4.25 -1.11 2.10
N VAL A 48 4.71 -0.24 1.21
CA VAL A 48 4.52 1.20 1.27
C VAL A 48 3.74 1.67 0.04
N ALA A 49 3.04 2.80 0.18
CA ALA A 49 2.40 3.48 -0.94
C ALA A 49 2.58 4.99 -0.81
N VAL A 50 2.60 5.72 -1.92
CA VAL A 50 2.92 7.14 -1.95
C VAL A 50 1.78 7.94 -2.55
N LEU A 51 1.01 8.64 -1.70
CA LEU A 51 0.05 9.65 -2.10
C LEU A 51 0.82 10.91 -2.50
N THR A 52 1.06 11.07 -3.79
CA THR A 52 1.89 12.13 -4.37
C THR A 52 1.01 13.30 -4.79
N ILE A 53 1.28 14.51 -4.29
CA ILE A 53 0.50 15.73 -4.53
C ILE A 53 1.36 16.77 -5.24
N ASN A 54 0.88 17.31 -6.35
CA ASN A 54 1.51 18.41 -7.07
C ASN A 54 1.05 19.79 -6.56
N ASP A 55 1.66 20.86 -7.09
CA ASP A 55 1.37 22.26 -6.72
C ASP A 55 -0.06 22.73 -7.09
N LYS A 56 -0.82 21.93 -7.83
CA LYS A 56 -2.21 22.20 -8.21
C LYS A 56 -3.23 21.45 -7.34
N ASP A 57 -2.79 20.82 -6.24
CA ASP A 57 -3.59 19.93 -5.39
C ASP A 57 -4.20 18.75 -6.17
N GLU A 58 -3.46 18.24 -7.16
CA GLU A 58 -3.81 17.02 -7.86
C GLU A 58 -2.95 15.87 -7.33
N LEU A 59 -3.55 14.69 -7.15
CA LEU A 59 -2.85 13.48 -6.78
C LEU A 59 -2.51 12.64 -8.01
N LEU A 60 -1.37 11.95 -7.94
CA LEU A 60 -0.94 11.01 -8.94
C LEU A 60 -1.65 9.67 -8.73
N LEU A 61 -2.28 9.17 -9.79
CA LEU A 61 -2.79 7.81 -9.87
C LEU A 61 -2.15 7.09 -11.06
N MET A 62 -1.82 5.83 -10.84
CA MET A 62 -1.25 4.93 -11.84
C MET A 62 -2.27 3.84 -12.14
N LYS A 63 -2.44 3.49 -13.42
CA LYS A 63 -3.36 2.43 -13.83
C LYS A 63 -2.59 1.12 -13.93
N GLN A 64 -2.80 0.22 -12.97
CA GLN A 64 -2.10 -1.06 -12.90
C GLN A 64 -3.06 -2.24 -13.08
N TYR A 65 -2.66 -3.25 -13.86
CA TYR A 65 -3.40 -4.50 -13.97
C TYR A 65 -3.13 -5.39 -12.74
N ARG A 66 -4.19 -5.86 -12.11
CA ARG A 66 -4.11 -6.79 -10.97
C ARG A 66 -4.78 -8.12 -11.31
N ARG A 67 -3.95 -9.11 -11.63
CA ARG A 67 -4.40 -10.46 -12.03
C ARG A 67 -5.39 -11.11 -11.07
N PRO A 68 -5.21 -11.03 -9.72
CA PRO A 68 -6.12 -11.69 -8.79
C PRO A 68 -7.57 -11.22 -8.86
N VAL A 69 -7.77 -9.95 -9.23
CA VAL A 69 -9.12 -9.36 -9.38
C VAL A 69 -9.52 -9.17 -10.85
N GLY A 70 -8.65 -9.51 -11.80
CA GLY A 70 -8.91 -9.45 -13.24
C GLY A 70 -9.24 -8.05 -13.75
N SER A 71 -8.65 -7.00 -13.14
CA SER A 71 -9.02 -5.61 -13.39
C SER A 71 -7.82 -4.69 -13.44
N TYR A 72 -7.96 -3.58 -14.18
CA TYR A 72 -7.10 -2.43 -14.00
C TYR A 72 -7.59 -1.61 -12.82
N LEU A 73 -6.71 -1.33 -11.88
CA LEU A 73 -7.00 -0.49 -10.72
C LEU A 73 -6.24 0.84 -10.83
N MET A 74 -6.83 1.89 -10.23
CA MET A 74 -6.15 3.17 -10.03
C MET A 74 -5.46 3.12 -8.67
N GLU A 75 -4.13 3.20 -8.67
CA GLU A 75 -3.29 2.97 -7.51
C GLU A 75 -2.30 4.10 -7.31
N PHE A 76 -1.70 4.18 -6.14
CA PHE A 76 -0.53 5.01 -5.87
C PHE A 76 0.74 4.27 -6.30
N PRO A 77 1.84 4.97 -6.55
CA PRO A 77 3.17 4.35 -6.53
C PRO A 77 3.35 3.55 -5.24
N ALA A 78 3.77 2.30 -5.34
CA ALA A 78 3.81 1.41 -4.19
C ALA A 78 4.78 0.24 -4.38
N GLY A 79 5.44 -0.17 -3.31
CA GLY A 79 6.33 -1.32 -3.36
C GLY A 79 6.42 -2.11 -2.08
N LEU A 80 7.07 -3.25 -2.18
CA LEU A 80 7.24 -4.20 -1.09
C LEU A 80 8.39 -3.80 -0.16
N LEU A 81 8.23 -4.09 1.13
CA LEU A 81 9.32 -4.01 2.12
C LEU A 81 10.11 -5.32 2.09
N ASP A 82 10.75 -5.62 0.97
CA ASP A 82 11.48 -6.87 0.72
C ASP A 82 13.01 -6.71 0.77
N VAL A 83 13.52 -5.48 0.87
CA VAL A 83 14.93 -5.20 1.07
C VAL A 83 15.24 -5.22 2.58
N PRO A 84 16.09 -6.17 3.06
CA PRO A 84 16.36 -6.28 4.48
C PRO A 84 16.96 -5.02 5.09
N GLY A 85 16.29 -4.47 6.12
CA GLY A 85 16.75 -3.29 6.84
C GLY A 85 16.45 -1.95 6.17
N GLU A 86 15.82 -1.93 5.00
CA GLU A 86 15.38 -0.68 4.35
C GLU A 86 14.28 0.00 5.19
N PRO A 87 14.48 1.26 5.62
CA PRO A 87 13.42 2.01 6.29
C PRO A 87 12.23 2.25 5.36
N LYS A 88 11.01 2.21 5.89
CA LYS A 88 9.78 2.41 5.11
C LYS A 88 9.79 3.68 4.25
N LEU A 89 10.32 4.79 4.78
CA LEU A 89 10.40 6.05 4.06
C LEU A 89 11.38 5.96 2.88
N GLU A 90 12.51 5.30 3.05
CA GLU A 90 13.50 5.10 1.97
C GLU A 90 12.92 4.22 0.86
N CYS A 91 12.20 3.16 1.22
CA CYS A 91 11.44 2.35 0.28
C CYS A 91 10.41 3.21 -0.48
N ALA A 92 9.64 4.04 0.20
CA ALA A 92 8.66 4.92 -0.45
C ALA A 92 9.32 5.93 -1.42
N MET A 93 10.48 6.48 -1.06
CA MET A 93 11.26 7.36 -1.93
C MET A 93 11.77 6.63 -3.18
N ARG A 94 12.29 5.42 -3.00
CA ARG A 94 12.78 4.57 -4.09
C ARG A 94 11.65 4.22 -5.05
N GLU A 95 10.52 3.74 -4.56
CA GLU A 95 9.36 3.36 -5.38
C GLU A 95 8.79 4.54 -6.16
N LEU A 96 8.69 5.72 -5.54
CA LEU A 96 8.26 6.93 -6.25
C LEU A 96 9.22 7.29 -7.40
N ALA A 97 10.51 7.13 -7.20
CA ALA A 97 11.51 7.38 -8.22
C ALA A 97 11.47 6.34 -9.35
N GLU A 98 11.32 5.06 -9.00
CA GLU A 98 11.31 3.95 -9.96
C GLU A 98 10.05 3.93 -10.81
N GLU A 99 8.87 4.02 -10.19
CA GLU A 99 7.59 3.89 -10.89
C GLU A 99 7.09 5.19 -11.54
N ALA A 100 7.39 6.34 -10.93
CA ALA A 100 6.87 7.63 -11.40
C ALA A 100 7.94 8.60 -11.93
N ASN A 101 9.24 8.28 -11.78
CA ASN A 101 10.37 9.18 -12.05
C ASN A 101 10.26 10.52 -11.31
N LEU A 102 9.74 10.50 -10.09
CA LEU A 102 9.56 11.65 -9.22
C LEU A 102 10.37 11.53 -7.95
N ALA A 103 10.87 12.67 -7.47
CA ALA A 103 11.39 12.86 -6.12
C ALA A 103 10.53 13.92 -5.41
N ALA A 104 10.52 13.89 -4.08
CA ALA A 104 9.81 14.86 -3.27
C ALA A 104 10.68 15.38 -2.14
N SER A 105 10.49 16.63 -1.74
CA SER A 105 11.22 17.26 -0.64
C SER A 105 10.47 17.23 0.70
N ASP A 106 9.17 17.01 0.69
CA ASP A 106 8.30 17.00 1.87
C ASP A 106 7.57 15.66 1.97
N TRP A 107 7.80 14.95 3.09
CA TRP A 107 7.30 13.61 3.34
C TRP A 107 6.62 13.52 4.70
N GLU A 108 5.47 12.87 4.73
CA GLU A 108 4.73 12.63 5.95
C GLU A 108 4.11 11.22 5.93
N GLU A 109 4.27 10.45 7.01
CA GLU A 109 3.48 9.24 7.18
C GLU A 109 2.02 9.62 7.45
N LEU A 110 1.12 9.20 6.56
CA LEU A 110 -0.29 9.55 6.65
C LEU A 110 -1.07 8.56 7.50
N ILE A 111 -0.95 7.29 7.19
CA ILE A 111 -1.69 6.20 7.83
C ILE A 111 -1.02 4.85 7.57
N SER A 112 -1.17 3.94 8.54
CA SER A 112 -0.80 2.53 8.37
C SER A 112 -2.00 1.65 8.69
N PHE A 113 -2.21 0.57 7.93
CA PHE A 113 -3.35 -0.32 8.09
C PHE A 113 -3.04 -1.75 7.62
N HIS A 114 -3.84 -2.70 8.08
CA HIS A 114 -3.80 -4.08 7.58
C HIS A 114 -4.78 -4.24 6.42
N ALA A 115 -4.29 -4.71 5.25
CA ALA A 115 -5.12 -4.81 4.05
C ALA A 115 -6.21 -5.89 4.17
N THR A 116 -5.84 -7.08 4.64
CA THR A 116 -6.73 -8.24 4.74
C THR A 116 -6.39 -9.10 5.97
N PRO A 117 -6.59 -8.60 7.21
CA PRO A 117 -6.08 -9.23 8.44
C PRO A 117 -6.67 -10.60 8.75
N GLY A 118 -7.73 -11.01 8.07
CA GLY A 118 -8.31 -12.35 8.20
C GLY A 118 -7.53 -13.46 7.50
N GLY A 119 -6.61 -13.14 6.59
CA GLY A 119 -5.89 -14.16 5.80
C GLY A 119 -4.52 -13.75 5.29
N ASN A 120 -4.06 -12.54 5.66
CA ASN A 120 -2.78 -12.02 5.21
C ASN A 120 -2.16 -11.15 6.32
N SER A 121 -0.86 -11.27 6.55
CA SER A 121 -0.11 -10.47 7.52
C SER A 121 0.32 -9.09 7.00
N GLU A 122 -0.11 -8.70 5.82
CA GLU A 122 0.27 -7.45 5.18
C GLU A 122 -0.12 -6.23 6.01
N THR A 123 0.87 -5.38 6.23
CA THR A 123 0.67 -4.01 6.72
C THR A 123 1.14 -3.05 5.63
N ILE A 124 0.29 -2.09 5.29
CA ILE A 124 0.61 -1.06 4.31
C ILE A 124 0.75 0.28 5.02
N THR A 125 1.83 0.99 4.74
CA THR A 125 2.05 2.35 5.23
C THR A 125 1.96 3.32 4.06
N VAL A 126 1.06 4.29 4.14
CA VAL A 126 0.90 5.34 3.11
C VAL A 126 1.63 6.60 3.56
N PHE A 127 2.51 7.09 2.69
CA PHE A 127 3.18 8.38 2.84
C PHE A 127 2.54 9.42 1.92
N VAL A 128 2.51 10.68 2.35
CA VAL A 128 2.25 11.85 1.50
C VAL A 128 3.58 12.38 1.03
N ALA A 129 3.68 12.66 -0.27
CA ALA A 129 4.85 13.27 -0.91
C ALA A 129 4.47 14.58 -1.62
N LYS A 130 5.18 15.67 -1.32
CA LYS A 130 5.01 17.00 -1.90
C LYS A 130 6.35 17.64 -2.24
N GLY A 131 6.31 18.82 -2.91
CA GLY A 131 7.54 19.51 -3.35
C GLY A 131 8.27 18.68 -4.40
N LEU A 132 7.56 18.34 -5.46
CA LEU A 132 7.98 17.39 -6.47
C LEU A 132 9.05 17.91 -7.39
N SER A 133 9.96 17.03 -7.77
CA SER A 133 10.98 17.25 -8.81
C SER A 133 11.22 15.96 -9.59
N SER A 134 11.97 16.01 -10.69
CA SER A 134 12.39 14.79 -11.39
C SER A 134 13.40 14.02 -10.54
N ALA A 135 13.22 12.71 -10.43
CA ALA A 135 14.19 11.83 -9.78
C ALA A 135 15.42 11.56 -10.65
N ASN A 136 15.31 11.75 -11.99
CA ASN A 136 16.31 11.33 -12.97
C ASN A 136 16.69 9.83 -12.78
N SER A 137 15.69 9.00 -12.52
CA SER A 137 15.87 7.56 -12.32
C SER A 137 16.19 6.88 -13.64
N ASP A 138 17.23 6.06 -13.64
CA ASP A 138 17.59 5.17 -14.76
C ASP A 138 16.87 3.82 -14.66
N TYR A 139 15.90 3.67 -13.75
CA TYR A 139 15.15 2.44 -13.57
C TYR A 139 14.32 2.11 -14.82
N ILE A 140 14.44 0.86 -15.26
CA ILE A 140 13.70 0.34 -16.42
C ILE A 140 12.58 -0.54 -15.89
N THR A 141 11.35 -0.07 -16.01
CA THR A 141 10.15 -0.83 -15.64
C THR A 141 10.03 -2.13 -16.43
N SER A 142 9.54 -3.19 -15.80
CA SER A 142 9.39 -4.51 -16.41
C SER A 142 8.01 -5.11 -16.10
N GLY A 143 7.63 -6.17 -16.81
CA GLY A 143 6.38 -6.87 -16.56
C GLY A 143 5.15 -5.96 -16.63
N GLU A 144 4.34 -5.99 -15.58
CA GLU A 144 3.10 -5.21 -15.47
C GLU A 144 3.35 -3.72 -15.26
N GLU A 145 4.54 -3.34 -14.78
CA GLU A 145 4.93 -1.93 -14.55
C GLU A 145 5.29 -1.21 -15.86
N LYS A 146 5.60 -1.95 -16.92
CA LYS A 146 6.04 -1.38 -18.20
C LYS A 146 4.99 -0.49 -18.86
N ASP A 147 3.73 -0.65 -18.49
CA ASP A 147 2.59 -0.01 -19.15
C ASP A 147 1.58 0.49 -18.10
N MET A 148 2.08 1.31 -17.16
CA MET A 148 1.27 1.95 -16.11
C MET A 148 1.04 3.43 -16.44
N PRO A 149 -0.04 3.77 -17.18
CA PRO A 149 -0.37 5.17 -17.46
C PRO A 149 -0.57 5.97 -16.17
N GLN A 150 0.12 7.10 -16.09
CA GLN A 150 0.04 8.04 -14.98
C GLN A 150 -1.01 9.11 -15.26
N THR A 151 -1.80 9.47 -14.25
CA THR A 151 -2.83 10.50 -14.37
C THR A 151 -2.85 11.36 -13.12
N TRP A 152 -2.79 12.68 -13.31
CA TRP A 152 -3.01 13.67 -12.25
C TRP A 152 -4.51 13.96 -12.11
N VAL A 153 -5.04 13.79 -10.92
CA VAL A 153 -6.47 13.91 -10.62
C VAL A 153 -6.68 14.87 -9.45
N PRO A 154 -7.53 15.90 -9.60
CA PRO A 154 -7.91 16.74 -8.46
C PRO A 154 -8.43 15.87 -7.30
N ILE A 155 -7.97 16.16 -6.08
CA ILE A 155 -8.27 15.33 -4.89
C ILE A 155 -9.76 15.16 -4.65
N GLN A 156 -10.58 16.22 -4.91
CA GLN A 156 -12.04 16.14 -4.77
C GLN A 156 -12.68 15.14 -5.74
N LYS A 157 -12.15 15.05 -6.98
CA LYS A 157 -12.62 14.09 -7.98
C LYS A 157 -12.23 12.67 -7.59
N ALA A 158 -10.99 12.48 -7.12
CA ALA A 158 -10.54 11.18 -6.65
C ALA A 158 -11.39 10.70 -5.45
N LEU A 159 -11.68 11.59 -4.50
CA LEU A 159 -12.57 11.30 -3.37
C LEU A 159 -13.99 10.93 -3.83
N ALA A 160 -14.55 11.65 -4.82
CA ALA A 160 -15.84 11.31 -5.40
C ALA A 160 -15.84 9.91 -6.02
N SER A 161 -14.79 9.56 -6.79
CA SER A 161 -14.63 8.23 -7.40
C SER A 161 -14.45 7.11 -6.36
N VAL A 162 -13.85 7.39 -5.20
CA VAL A 162 -13.83 6.46 -4.06
C VAL A 162 -15.24 6.24 -3.51
N LEU A 163 -16.00 7.31 -3.28
CA LEU A 163 -17.35 7.22 -2.71
C LEU A 163 -18.36 6.54 -3.65
N THR A 164 -18.15 6.61 -4.95
CA THR A 164 -18.96 5.89 -5.96
C THR A 164 -18.42 4.50 -6.30
N SER A 165 -17.36 4.04 -5.61
CA SER A 165 -16.71 2.74 -5.84
C SER A 165 -16.13 2.56 -7.26
N GLU A 166 -15.78 3.65 -7.93
CA GLU A 166 -15.01 3.63 -9.18
C GLU A 166 -13.53 3.36 -8.93
N ILE A 167 -12.98 3.85 -7.80
CA ILE A 167 -11.66 3.49 -7.29
C ILE A 167 -11.85 2.44 -6.19
N LYS A 168 -11.18 1.29 -6.33
CA LYS A 168 -11.32 0.13 -5.44
C LYS A 168 -10.01 -0.39 -4.86
N SER A 169 -8.87 0.11 -5.30
CA SER A 169 -7.58 -0.25 -4.70
C SER A 169 -7.56 0.15 -3.22
N PRO A 170 -7.24 -0.76 -2.29
CA PRO A 170 -7.27 -0.47 -0.86
C PRO A 170 -6.38 0.72 -0.47
N THR A 171 -5.17 0.79 -1.03
CA THR A 171 -4.22 1.88 -0.76
C THR A 171 -4.77 3.23 -1.20
N ALA A 172 -5.34 3.31 -2.42
CA ALA A 172 -5.93 4.53 -2.93
C ALA A 172 -7.18 4.93 -2.13
N VAL A 173 -8.08 3.99 -1.83
CA VAL A 173 -9.30 4.24 -1.04
C VAL A 173 -8.93 4.80 0.34
N VAL A 174 -8.08 4.09 1.09
CA VAL A 174 -7.71 4.49 2.45
C VAL A 174 -6.91 5.79 2.45
N GLY A 175 -5.92 5.92 1.56
CA GLY A 175 -5.06 7.10 1.48
C GLY A 175 -5.82 8.37 1.08
N ILE A 176 -6.69 8.30 0.06
CA ILE A 176 -7.50 9.44 -0.39
C ILE A 176 -8.45 9.89 0.73
N MET A 177 -9.15 8.96 1.38
CA MET A 177 -10.06 9.27 2.46
C MET A 177 -9.33 9.86 3.68
N ALA A 178 -8.22 9.26 4.10
CA ALA A 178 -7.42 9.76 5.21
C ALA A 178 -6.87 11.16 4.95
N TYR A 179 -6.34 11.40 3.75
CA TYR A 179 -5.83 12.71 3.36
C TYR A 179 -6.93 13.76 3.29
N ALA A 180 -8.08 13.43 2.68
CA ALA A 180 -9.22 14.33 2.58
C ALA A 180 -9.76 14.73 3.97
N LEU A 181 -9.89 13.78 4.89
CA LEU A 181 -10.33 14.06 6.27
C LEU A 181 -9.31 14.93 7.02
N LYS A 182 -8.01 14.64 6.87
CA LYS A 182 -6.94 15.39 7.52
C LYS A 182 -6.86 16.84 7.05
N THR A 183 -7.12 17.08 5.75
CA THR A 183 -7.04 18.41 5.12
C THR A 183 -8.38 19.15 5.05
N GLY A 184 -9.48 18.52 5.48
CA GLY A 184 -10.83 19.11 5.41
C GLY A 184 -11.41 19.19 4.01
N ILE A 185 -10.87 18.42 3.05
CA ILE A 185 -11.37 18.37 1.68
C ILE A 185 -12.64 17.51 1.64
N LEU A 186 -13.68 18.03 1.00
CA LEU A 186 -14.95 17.33 0.81
C LEU A 186 -15.14 16.98 -0.68
N ALA A 187 -15.83 15.86 -0.94
CA ALA A 187 -16.29 15.53 -2.28
C ALA A 187 -17.29 16.60 -2.77
N LYS A 188 -17.14 17.02 -4.00
CA LYS A 188 -18.08 17.95 -4.67
C LYS A 188 -18.96 17.18 -5.63
#